data_ce5d231dfd5b4b0a11fce6759bc5daa4
#
_entry.id   ce5d231dfd5b4b0a11fce6759bc5daa4
#
_cell.length_a   1.000
_cell.length_b   1.000
_cell.length_c   1.000
_cell.angle_alpha   90.00
_cell.angle_beta   90.00
_cell.angle_gamma   90.00
#
_symmetry.space_group_name_H-M   'P 1'
#
loop_
_entity.id
_entity.type
_entity.pdbx_description
1 polymer ?
#
loop_
_entity_poly.entity_id
_entity_poly.type
_entity_poly.pdbx_seq_one_letter_code
_entity_poly.pdbx_strand_id
1 'polypeptide(L)'
;MSMSPGLSFRRRAGFLLATVGRRTDAAWGGFLRSRGMTNAEFAALAVLVDGSASQVELARQLAIDARNAGATVRKLRERGWLSSAADTTDRRRVVLTLTPDGQRAWDDLQAELRGSRSDYFGALDDPERAELERLLNKLNDAHLAQD
;
A
#
# COMPACT_ATOMS: atom_id res chain seq x y z
N MET A 1 3.16 -34.26 22.88
CA MET A 1 1.79 -33.96 22.42
C MET A 1 1.89 -33.47 20.99
N SER A 2 1.44 -34.23 20.01
CA SER A 2 1.54 -33.87 18.61
C SER A 2 0.49 -32.80 18.27
N MET A 3 0.93 -31.70 17.69
CA MET A 3 0.05 -30.62 17.24
C MET A 3 -0.80 -31.09 16.05
N SER A 4 -2.10 -30.78 16.02
CA SER A 4 -2.93 -31.20 14.90
C SER A 4 -2.42 -30.62 13.58
N PRO A 5 -2.57 -31.34 12.43
CA PRO A 5 -2.06 -30.87 11.14
C PRO A 5 -2.58 -29.47 10.75
N GLY A 6 -3.83 -29.16 11.05
CA GLY A 6 -4.41 -27.83 10.78
C GLY A 6 -3.80 -26.72 11.62
N LEU A 7 -3.47 -26.98 12.86
CA LEU A 7 -2.77 -26.04 13.73
C LEU A 7 -1.33 -25.78 13.24
N SER A 8 -0.63 -26.83 12.83
CA SER A 8 0.72 -26.71 12.26
C SER A 8 0.71 -25.83 10.99
N PHE A 9 -0.25 -26.04 10.10
CA PHE A 9 -0.38 -25.26 8.88
C PHE A 9 -0.65 -23.77 9.14
N ARG A 10 -1.58 -23.47 10.07
CA ARG A 10 -1.94 -22.09 10.43
C ARG A 10 -0.82 -21.29 11.09
N ARG A 11 0.26 -21.95 11.52
CA ARG A 11 1.46 -21.30 12.07
C ARG A 11 2.55 -21.05 11.03
N ARG A 12 2.35 -21.48 9.81
CA ARG A 12 3.32 -21.24 8.72
C ARG A 12 3.28 -19.80 8.24
N ALA A 13 4.44 -19.28 7.87
CA ALA A 13 4.64 -17.89 7.46
C ALA A 13 3.64 -17.42 6.39
N GLY A 14 3.40 -18.22 5.35
CA GLY A 14 2.47 -17.85 4.27
C GLY A 14 1.03 -17.67 4.74
N PHE A 15 0.54 -18.58 5.59
CA PHE A 15 -0.79 -18.45 6.17
C PHE A 15 -0.91 -17.25 7.11
N LEU A 16 0.08 -17.05 7.96
CA LEU A 16 0.12 -15.93 8.89
C LEU A 16 0.19 -14.59 8.15
N LEU A 17 1.06 -14.50 7.14
CA LEU A 17 1.21 -13.30 6.33
C LEU A 17 -0.11 -12.90 5.66
N ALA A 18 -0.81 -13.85 5.04
CA ALA A 18 -2.11 -13.60 4.42
C ALA A 18 -3.19 -13.18 5.44
N THR A 19 -3.24 -13.86 6.58
CA THR A 19 -4.25 -13.59 7.62
C THR A 19 -3.99 -12.27 8.33
N VAL A 20 -2.76 -12.01 8.72
CA VAL A 20 -2.35 -10.74 9.36
C VAL A 20 -2.52 -9.59 8.37
N GLY A 21 -2.18 -9.78 7.10
CA GLY A 21 -2.39 -8.78 6.05
C GLY A 21 -3.85 -8.36 5.92
N ARG A 22 -4.79 -9.31 5.89
CA ARG A 22 -6.22 -9.00 5.86
C ARG A 22 -6.70 -8.24 7.11
N ARG A 23 -6.18 -8.60 8.30
CA ARG A 23 -6.51 -7.89 9.54
C ARG A 23 -5.96 -6.47 9.56
N THR A 24 -4.73 -6.30 9.08
CA THR A 24 -4.09 -4.98 8.93
C THR A 24 -4.89 -4.11 7.97
N ASP A 25 -5.26 -4.65 6.81
CA ASP A 25 -6.06 -3.96 5.81
C ASP A 25 -7.42 -3.51 6.37
N ALA A 26 -8.09 -4.37 7.13
CA ALA A 26 -9.35 -4.05 7.79
C ALA A 26 -9.20 -2.93 8.85
N ALA A 27 -8.13 -2.97 9.64
CA ALA A 27 -7.84 -1.95 10.65
C ALA A 27 -7.56 -0.57 10.01
N TRP A 28 -6.75 -0.54 8.95
CA TRP A 28 -6.48 0.67 8.16
C TRP A 28 -7.73 1.20 7.45
N GLY A 29 -8.54 0.30 6.91
CA GLY A 29 -9.77 0.64 6.20
C GLY A 29 -10.73 1.47 7.04
N GLY A 30 -10.82 1.22 8.34
CA GLY A 30 -11.64 2.02 9.27
C GLY A 30 -11.17 3.46 9.36
N PHE A 31 -9.89 3.67 9.52
CA PHE A 31 -9.27 5.01 9.56
C PHE A 31 -9.45 5.77 8.24
N LEU A 32 -9.22 5.10 7.12
CA LEU A 32 -9.31 5.72 5.80
C LEU A 32 -10.75 6.02 5.38
N ARG A 33 -11.71 5.12 5.69
CA ARG A 33 -13.13 5.35 5.39
C ARG A 33 -13.70 6.60 6.05
N SER A 34 -13.25 6.92 7.26
CA SER A 34 -13.66 8.17 7.92
C SER A 34 -13.22 9.43 7.16
N ARG A 35 -12.29 9.28 6.23
CA ARG A 35 -11.77 10.33 5.34
C ARG A 35 -12.23 10.16 3.89
N GLY A 36 -13.17 9.25 3.65
CA GLY A 36 -13.68 8.96 2.31
C GLY A 36 -12.66 8.30 1.38
N MET A 37 -11.66 7.61 1.94
CA MET A 37 -10.58 6.95 1.19
C MET A 37 -10.63 5.44 1.31
N THR A 38 -10.14 4.76 0.28
CA THR A 38 -9.85 3.33 0.29
C THR A 38 -8.37 3.06 0.60
N ASN A 39 -8.05 1.83 1.01
CA ASN A 39 -6.66 1.40 1.19
C ASN A 39 -5.85 1.54 -0.12
N ALA A 40 -6.46 1.22 -1.26
CA ALA A 40 -5.82 1.34 -2.57
C ALA A 40 -5.50 2.81 -2.93
N GLU A 41 -6.39 3.75 -2.62
CA GLU A 41 -6.13 5.18 -2.82
C GLU A 41 -4.97 5.68 -1.96
N PHE A 42 -4.94 5.30 -0.69
CA PHE A 42 -3.82 5.65 0.20
C PHE A 42 -2.49 5.04 -0.29
N ALA A 43 -2.50 3.76 -0.65
CA ALA A 43 -1.31 3.07 -1.15
C ALA A 43 -0.81 3.68 -2.47
N ALA A 44 -1.72 4.11 -3.35
CA ALA A 44 -1.35 4.81 -4.58
C ALA A 44 -0.65 6.15 -4.31
N LEU A 45 -1.15 6.93 -3.34
CA LEU A 45 -0.46 8.15 -2.91
C LEU A 45 0.94 7.85 -2.37
N ALA A 46 1.08 6.78 -1.58
CA ALA A 46 2.38 6.36 -1.03
C ALA A 46 3.41 6.00 -2.11
N VAL A 47 2.98 5.41 -3.21
CA VAL A 47 3.86 5.11 -4.35
C VAL A 47 4.19 6.39 -5.11
N LEU A 48 3.20 7.23 -5.38
CA LEU A 48 3.36 8.39 -6.27
C LEU A 48 4.03 9.60 -5.62
N VAL A 49 4.13 9.64 -4.29
CA VAL A 49 4.88 10.69 -3.59
C VAL A 49 6.38 10.60 -3.87
N ASP A 50 6.89 9.40 -4.13
CA ASP A 50 8.30 9.16 -4.42
C ASP A 50 8.65 9.34 -5.91
N GLY A 51 7.66 9.46 -6.77
CA GLY A 51 7.87 9.66 -8.20
C GLY A 51 6.67 9.28 -9.06
N SER A 52 6.79 9.49 -10.36
CA SER A 52 5.75 9.11 -11.33
C SER A 52 5.73 7.60 -11.59
N ALA A 53 4.57 7.07 -11.92
CA ALA A 53 4.38 5.69 -12.32
C ALA A 53 3.27 5.59 -13.38
N SER A 54 3.34 4.60 -14.26
CA SER A 54 2.22 4.24 -15.12
C SER A 54 1.14 3.51 -14.30
N GLN A 55 -0.08 3.44 -14.82
CA GLN A 55 -1.16 2.70 -14.15
C GLN A 55 -0.81 1.22 -14.00
N VAL A 56 -0.14 0.62 -14.97
CA VAL A 56 0.32 -0.79 -14.93
C VAL A 56 1.35 -0.99 -13.82
N GLU A 57 2.33 -0.10 -13.71
CA GLU A 57 3.32 -0.15 -12.63
C GLU A 57 2.69 0.03 -11.27
N LEU A 58 1.73 0.95 -11.15
CA LEU A 58 1.00 1.17 -9.91
C LEU A 58 0.25 -0.09 -9.49
N ALA A 59 -0.48 -0.73 -10.41
CA ALA A 59 -1.19 -1.98 -10.15
C ALA A 59 -0.23 -3.09 -9.66
N ARG A 60 0.94 -3.20 -10.29
CA ARG A 60 1.97 -4.17 -9.91
C ARG A 60 2.53 -3.89 -8.52
N GLN A 61 2.91 -2.64 -8.23
CA GLN A 61 3.47 -2.27 -6.93
C GLN A 61 2.47 -2.44 -5.79
N LEU A 62 1.19 -2.21 -6.04
CA LEU A 62 0.13 -2.36 -5.05
C LEU A 62 -0.43 -3.79 -4.96
N ALA A 63 0.00 -4.70 -5.83
CA ALA A 63 -0.52 -6.06 -5.94
C ALA A 63 -2.06 -6.09 -6.09
N ILE A 64 -2.60 -5.18 -6.91
CA ILE A 64 -4.03 -5.11 -7.24
C ILE A 64 -4.26 -5.35 -8.73
N ASP A 65 -5.47 -5.77 -9.09
CA ASP A 65 -5.82 -5.99 -10.48
C ASP A 65 -5.98 -4.65 -11.26
N ALA A 66 -5.95 -4.73 -12.59
CA ALA A 66 -6.04 -3.56 -13.47
C ALA A 66 -7.33 -2.77 -13.29
N ARG A 67 -8.45 -3.44 -12.98
CA ARG A 67 -9.74 -2.81 -12.74
C ARG A 67 -9.72 -1.93 -11.49
N ASN A 68 -9.18 -2.47 -10.40
CA ASN A 68 -9.03 -1.75 -9.14
C ASN A 68 -8.05 -0.58 -9.29
N ALA A 69 -6.94 -0.77 -10.01
CA ALA A 69 -6.02 0.30 -10.33
C ALA A 69 -6.68 1.42 -11.11
N GLY A 70 -7.46 1.09 -12.14
CA GLY A 70 -8.21 2.07 -12.93
C GLY A 70 -9.24 2.86 -12.11
N ALA A 71 -9.98 2.19 -11.23
CA ALA A 71 -10.93 2.83 -10.34
C ALA A 71 -10.25 3.75 -9.33
N THR A 72 -9.13 3.32 -8.78
CA THR A 72 -8.30 4.11 -7.83
C THR A 72 -7.77 5.38 -8.49
N VAL A 73 -7.16 5.25 -9.67
CA VAL A 73 -6.62 6.38 -10.44
C VAL A 73 -7.72 7.39 -10.77
N ARG A 74 -8.89 6.91 -11.23
CA ARG A 74 -10.02 7.78 -11.54
C ARG A 74 -10.47 8.60 -10.33
N LYS A 75 -10.63 7.97 -9.17
CA LYS A 75 -11.03 8.65 -7.94
C LYS A 75 -10.02 9.69 -7.48
N LEU A 76 -8.74 9.37 -7.53
CA LEU A 76 -7.68 10.31 -7.16
C LEU A 76 -7.63 11.50 -8.14
N ARG A 77 -7.87 11.24 -9.43
CA ARG A 77 -7.98 12.30 -10.44
C ARG A 77 -9.21 13.19 -10.21
N GLU A 78 -10.36 12.62 -9.89
CA GLU A 78 -11.58 13.37 -9.55
C GLU A 78 -11.38 14.28 -8.33
N ARG A 79 -10.56 13.88 -7.38
CA ARG A 79 -10.15 14.71 -6.24
C ARG A 79 -9.16 15.83 -6.62
N GLY A 80 -8.64 15.82 -7.83
CA GLY A 80 -7.59 16.76 -8.25
C GLY A 80 -6.20 16.43 -7.68
N TRP A 81 -5.97 15.20 -7.22
CA TRP A 81 -4.72 14.78 -6.59
C TRP A 81 -3.74 14.12 -7.55
N LEU A 82 -4.21 13.71 -8.72
CA LEU A 82 -3.40 13.13 -9.78
C LEU A 82 -3.54 13.90 -11.09
N SER A 83 -2.43 14.00 -11.81
CA SER A 83 -2.38 14.37 -13.20
C SER A 83 -1.75 13.26 -14.04
N SER A 84 -2.08 13.23 -15.32
CA SER A 84 -1.50 12.33 -16.31
C SER A 84 -0.73 13.12 -17.33
N ALA A 85 0.45 12.63 -17.72
CA ALA A 85 1.27 13.22 -18.77
C ALA A 85 1.97 12.12 -19.56
N ALA A 86 2.41 12.46 -20.80
CA ALA A 86 3.31 11.57 -21.52
C ALA A 86 4.65 11.47 -20.79
N ASP A 87 5.24 10.28 -20.78
CA ASP A 87 6.59 10.08 -20.26
C ASP A 87 7.58 10.91 -21.05
N THR A 88 8.54 11.53 -20.36
CA THR A 88 9.59 12.35 -21.00
C THR A 88 10.56 11.51 -21.84
N THR A 89 10.74 10.23 -21.52
CA THR A 89 11.64 9.30 -22.20
C THR A 89 10.93 8.43 -23.25
N ASP A 90 9.65 8.12 -23.06
CA ASP A 90 8.80 7.39 -24.01
C ASP A 90 7.41 8.04 -24.07
N ARG A 91 7.17 8.85 -25.10
CA ARG A 91 5.92 9.59 -25.29
C ARG A 91 4.68 8.71 -25.51
N ARG A 92 4.87 7.41 -25.79
CA ARG A 92 3.76 6.43 -25.90
C ARG A 92 3.23 6.02 -24.53
N ARG A 93 4.01 6.22 -23.49
CA ARG A 93 3.70 5.85 -22.13
C ARG A 93 3.07 7.04 -21.41
N VAL A 94 1.95 6.78 -20.73
CA VAL A 94 1.29 7.74 -19.84
C VAL A 94 1.75 7.48 -18.42
N VAL A 95 2.26 8.48 -17.76
CA VAL A 95 2.64 8.44 -16.35
C VAL A 95 1.71 9.29 -15.50
N LEU A 96 1.48 8.82 -14.28
CA LEU A 96 0.70 9.47 -13.25
C LEU A 96 1.66 10.20 -12.31
N THR A 97 1.28 11.40 -11.90
CA THR A 97 2.07 12.24 -10.99
C THR A 97 1.14 12.88 -9.98
N LEU A 98 1.59 13.03 -8.73
CA LEU A 98 0.84 13.83 -7.76
C LEU A 98 0.79 15.31 -8.18
N THR A 99 -0.38 15.91 -8.03
CA THR A 99 -0.52 17.35 -8.08
C THR A 99 -0.03 17.98 -6.77
N PRO A 100 0.16 19.31 -6.70
CA PRO A 100 0.42 20.00 -5.42
C PRO A 100 -0.66 19.71 -4.37
N ASP A 101 -1.93 19.60 -4.78
CA ASP A 101 -3.02 19.22 -3.89
C ASP A 101 -2.89 17.76 -3.41
N GLY A 102 -2.47 16.85 -4.27
CA GLY A 102 -2.19 15.45 -3.91
C GLY A 102 -1.04 15.35 -2.92
N GLN A 103 0.02 16.13 -3.11
CA GLN A 103 1.13 16.20 -2.16
C GLN A 103 0.66 16.72 -0.79
N ARG A 104 -0.14 17.77 -0.75
CA ARG A 104 -0.71 18.29 0.50
C ARG A 104 -1.60 17.25 1.19
N ALA A 105 -2.42 16.54 0.44
CA ALA A 105 -3.26 15.46 0.99
C ALA A 105 -2.41 14.34 1.62
N TRP A 106 -1.30 13.97 0.99
CA TRP A 106 -0.34 13.02 1.55
C TRP A 106 0.27 13.54 2.85
N ASP A 107 0.74 14.78 2.87
CA ASP A 107 1.37 15.39 4.05
C ASP A 107 0.41 15.48 5.24
N ASP A 108 -0.85 15.85 4.99
CA ASP A 108 -1.91 15.89 6.00
C ASP A 108 -2.21 14.50 6.58
N LEU A 109 -2.30 13.48 5.73
CA LEU A 109 -2.47 12.09 6.16
C LEU A 109 -1.31 11.61 7.02
N GLN A 110 -0.07 11.92 6.64
CA GLN A 110 1.12 11.58 7.41
C GLN A 110 1.13 12.27 8.79
N ALA A 111 0.70 13.52 8.85
CA ALA A 111 0.60 14.25 10.11
C ALA A 111 -0.44 13.62 11.05
N GLU A 112 -1.60 13.25 10.52
CA GLU A 112 -2.65 12.56 11.28
C GLU A 112 -2.21 11.18 11.76
N LEU A 113 -1.48 10.43 10.93
CA LEU A 113 -0.95 9.11 11.28
C LEU A 113 0.07 9.18 12.40
N ARG A 114 0.91 10.20 12.43
CA ARG A 114 1.86 10.42 13.54
C ARG A 114 1.14 10.69 14.86
N GLY A 115 -0.04 11.32 14.83
CA GLY A 115 -0.87 11.58 15.99
C GLY A 115 -1.75 10.39 16.42
N SER A 116 -2.01 9.46 15.50
CA SER A 116 -2.84 8.27 15.71
C SER A 116 -1.94 7.07 15.90
N ARG A 117 -1.68 6.67 17.15
CA ARG A 117 -1.06 5.38 17.42
C ARG A 117 -2.09 4.28 17.13
N SER A 118 -2.08 3.77 15.93
CA SER A 118 -2.70 2.46 15.69
C SER A 118 -1.84 1.42 16.39
N ASP A 119 -2.36 0.89 17.49
CA ASP A 119 -1.67 -0.10 18.34
C ASP A 119 -1.67 -1.51 17.73
N TYR A 120 -1.87 -1.61 16.40
CA TYR A 120 -1.91 -2.89 15.69
C TYR A 120 -0.61 -3.70 15.88
N PHE A 121 0.54 -3.01 15.94
CA PHE A 121 1.85 -3.61 16.15
C PHE A 121 2.33 -3.54 17.61
N GLY A 122 1.45 -3.20 18.54
CA GLY A 122 1.80 -3.02 19.96
C GLY A 122 2.34 -4.26 20.66
N ALA A 123 2.10 -5.46 20.09
CA ALA A 123 2.69 -6.71 20.57
C ALA A 123 4.20 -6.85 20.27
N LEU A 124 4.75 -5.99 19.38
CA LEU A 124 6.16 -5.99 18.98
C LEU A 124 6.89 -4.83 19.64
N ASP A 125 8.10 -5.09 20.12
CA ASP A 125 9.03 -4.02 20.48
C ASP A 125 9.67 -3.38 19.22
N ASP A 126 10.41 -2.29 19.38
CA ASP A 126 11.00 -1.56 18.25
C ASP A 126 11.97 -2.42 17.42
N PRO A 127 12.89 -3.21 18.01
CA PRO A 127 13.75 -4.13 17.26
C PRO A 127 12.97 -5.21 16.49
N GLU A 128 11.95 -5.79 17.09
CA GLU A 128 11.08 -6.80 16.44
C GLU A 128 10.31 -6.20 15.27
N ARG A 129 9.81 -4.99 15.43
CA ARG A 129 9.12 -4.27 14.36
C ARG A 129 10.05 -3.97 13.19
N ALA A 130 11.25 -3.48 13.47
CA ALA A 130 12.26 -3.23 12.44
C ALA A 130 12.66 -4.51 11.70
N GLU A 131 12.79 -5.63 12.39
CA GLU A 131 13.09 -6.93 11.78
C GLU A 131 11.94 -7.43 10.90
N LEU A 132 10.70 -7.28 11.34
CA LEU A 132 9.51 -7.60 10.54
C LEU A 132 9.49 -6.78 9.25
N GLU A 133 9.69 -5.46 9.34
CA GLU A 133 9.74 -4.56 8.20
C GLU A 133 10.86 -4.96 7.22
N ARG A 134 12.04 -5.29 7.73
CA ARG A 134 13.17 -5.76 6.93
C ARG A 134 12.82 -7.03 6.14
N LEU A 135 12.20 -8.00 6.80
CA LEU A 135 11.82 -9.28 6.17
C LEU A 135 10.70 -9.10 5.14
N LEU A 136 9.71 -8.28 5.46
CA LEU A 136 8.61 -7.98 4.51
C LEU A 136 9.13 -7.25 3.27
N ASN A 137 10.01 -6.27 3.43
CA ASN A 137 10.64 -5.59 2.30
C ASN A 137 11.45 -6.56 1.44
N LYS A 138 12.23 -7.44 2.04
CA LYS A 138 13.00 -8.45 1.31
C LYS A 138 12.10 -9.34 0.45
N LEU A 139 10.95 -9.78 0.99
CA LEU A 139 9.98 -10.58 0.24
C LEU A 139 9.32 -9.77 -0.88
N ASN A 140 8.92 -8.54 -0.58
CA ASN A 140 8.26 -7.67 -1.56
C ASN A 140 9.18 -7.34 -2.75
N ASP A 141 10.43 -6.99 -2.48
CA ASP A 141 11.43 -6.69 -3.52
C ASP A 141 11.71 -7.90 -4.41
N ALA A 142 11.79 -9.10 -3.82
CA ALA A 142 11.98 -10.33 -4.57
C ALA A 142 10.80 -10.65 -5.51
N HIS A 143 9.58 -10.37 -5.09
CA HIS A 143 8.38 -10.53 -5.94
C HIS A 143 8.35 -9.50 -7.07
N LEU A 144 8.65 -8.24 -6.78
CA LEU A 144 8.69 -7.18 -7.78
C LEU A 144 9.78 -7.39 -8.84
N ALA A 145 10.86 -8.09 -8.51
CA ALA A 145 11.93 -8.39 -9.45
C ALA A 145 11.61 -9.54 -10.41
N GLN A 146 10.56 -10.34 -10.16
CA GLN A 146 10.17 -11.48 -11.00
C GLN A 146 9.17 -11.11 -12.09
N ASP A 147 8.54 -9.95 -12.02
CA ASP A 147 7.57 -9.41 -12.98
C ASP A 147 8.24 -8.48 -14.00
#